data_6d11a40793316817d6493b319df0d258
#
_entry.id   6d11a40793316817d6493b319df0d258
#
_cell.length_a   1.000
_cell.length_b   1.000
_cell.length_c   1.000
_cell.angle_alpha   90.00
_cell.angle_beta   90.00
_cell.angle_gamma   90.00
#
_symmetry.space_group_name_H-M   'P 1'
#
loop_
_entity.id
_entity.type
_entity.pdbx_description
1 polymer ?
#
loop_
_entity_poly.entity_id
_entity_poly.type
_entity_poly.pdbx_seq_one_letter_code
_entity_poly.pdbx_strand_id
1 'polypeptide(L)'
;MGNILDIQGAGGHGSPAPFICIEDAVVRRAGRAILSIDSLKIGEGESVAIIGPNGSGKSTLVGLVARTVLPLHRDNPPVVFRGQPRITLSEIRSLVGVVSSAMQEETSVHLPALDIVAGGVEGTLGLRPRMGERDVAHARRVARGCMEQIGIADFAERDMLTLSTGQARRVLIARALAGNPTALCFDEPCTGLDPEGMHYVRRTMRRVIQAGRPVVLVTHYLDDIVPEVKRVIALKGGRVFADGPKEEILTDRLMSALFDLPVLVASTQGRYSLVTAY
;
A
#
# COMPACT_ATOMS: atom_id res chain seq x y z
N MET A 1 15.88 -62.05 -12.61
CA MET A 1 14.56 -61.51 -12.97
C MET A 1 14.08 -60.76 -11.75
N GLY A 2 14.16 -59.47 -11.73
CA GLY A 2 13.76 -58.64 -10.60
C GLY A 2 13.85 -57.21 -11.00
N ASN A 3 12.72 -56.52 -11.05
CA ASN A 3 12.57 -55.16 -11.50
C ASN A 3 13.12 -54.18 -10.49
N ILE A 4 13.90 -53.27 -11.00
CA ILE A 4 14.40 -52.07 -10.31
C ILE A 4 13.24 -51.08 -10.20
N LEU A 5 12.86 -50.68 -9.00
CA LEU A 5 11.94 -49.61 -8.73
C LEU A 5 12.70 -48.26 -8.83
N ASP A 6 12.45 -47.51 -9.88
CA ASP A 6 12.81 -46.12 -10.02
C ASP A 6 12.06 -45.26 -8.99
N ILE A 7 12.79 -44.80 -7.98
CA ILE A 7 12.30 -43.70 -7.11
C ILE A 7 12.81 -42.41 -7.70
N GLN A 8 12.01 -41.82 -8.59
CA GLN A 8 12.22 -40.42 -8.99
C GLN A 8 11.71 -39.53 -7.86
N GLY A 9 12.66 -39.04 -7.05
CA GLY A 9 12.44 -37.95 -6.13
C GLY A 9 12.17 -36.65 -6.89
N ALA A 10 10.92 -36.28 -7.05
CA ALA A 10 10.54 -34.96 -7.51
C ALA A 10 10.80 -33.94 -6.38
N GLY A 11 12.02 -33.44 -6.32
CA GLY A 11 12.39 -32.26 -5.56
C GLY A 11 11.86 -30.99 -6.24
N GLY A 12 10.56 -30.75 -6.16
CA GLY A 12 9.96 -29.49 -6.53
C GLY A 12 10.36 -28.45 -5.51
N HIS A 13 11.40 -27.65 -5.77
CA HIS A 13 11.59 -26.37 -5.11
C HIS A 13 10.46 -25.45 -5.56
N GLY A 14 9.30 -25.53 -4.90
CA GLY A 14 8.21 -24.61 -5.07
C GLY A 14 8.70 -23.20 -4.70
N SER A 15 8.63 -22.25 -5.63
CA SER A 15 8.84 -20.85 -5.31
C SER A 15 7.98 -20.48 -4.10
N PRO A 16 8.48 -19.69 -3.15
CA PRO A 16 7.71 -19.29 -1.98
C PRO A 16 6.38 -18.68 -2.40
N ALA A 17 5.32 -18.99 -1.68
CA ALA A 17 3.99 -18.44 -1.97
C ALA A 17 4.07 -16.91 -2.02
N PRO A 18 3.38 -16.25 -2.98
CA PRO A 18 3.36 -14.81 -3.06
C PRO A 18 2.75 -14.20 -1.79
N PHE A 19 3.18 -12.98 -1.42
CA PHE A 19 2.62 -12.24 -0.31
C PHE A 19 1.11 -12.01 -0.50
N ILE A 20 0.72 -11.56 -1.70
CA ILE A 20 -0.69 -11.39 -2.12
C ILE A 20 -0.87 -12.11 -3.46
N CYS A 21 -1.90 -12.93 -3.54
CA CYS A 21 -2.37 -13.55 -4.77
C CYS A 21 -3.86 -13.21 -4.96
N ILE A 22 -4.19 -12.63 -6.11
CA ILE A 22 -5.56 -12.30 -6.51
C ILE A 22 -5.82 -13.05 -7.80
N GLU A 23 -6.83 -13.92 -7.80
CA GLU A 23 -7.23 -14.72 -8.97
C GLU A 23 -8.75 -14.68 -9.15
N ASP A 24 -9.21 -14.43 -10.38
CA ASP A 24 -10.63 -14.36 -10.75
C ASP A 24 -11.49 -13.46 -9.84
N ALA A 25 -10.90 -12.37 -9.37
CA ALA A 25 -11.56 -11.44 -8.47
C ALA A 25 -12.43 -10.44 -9.23
N VAL A 26 -13.73 -10.43 -8.95
CA VAL A 26 -14.68 -9.46 -9.51
C VAL A 26 -15.36 -8.70 -8.38
N VAL A 27 -15.31 -7.37 -8.43
CA VAL A 27 -16.05 -6.48 -7.53
C VAL A 27 -17.15 -5.77 -8.32
N ARG A 28 -18.38 -5.81 -7.81
CA ARG A 28 -19.52 -5.13 -8.41
C ARG A 28 -20.05 -4.03 -7.51
N ARG A 29 -20.50 -2.92 -8.13
CA ARG A 29 -21.22 -1.84 -7.47
C ARG A 29 -22.36 -1.38 -8.38
N ALA A 30 -23.57 -1.25 -7.83
CA ALA A 30 -24.78 -0.90 -8.58
C ALA A 30 -24.97 -1.76 -9.86
N GLY A 31 -24.74 -3.08 -9.76
CA GLY A 31 -24.91 -4.03 -10.86
C GLY A 31 -23.78 -4.06 -11.90
N ARG A 32 -22.81 -3.13 -11.84
CA ARG A 32 -21.69 -3.04 -12.79
C ARG A 32 -20.40 -3.59 -12.17
N ALA A 33 -19.60 -4.32 -12.94
CA ALA A 33 -18.25 -4.70 -12.55
C ALA A 33 -17.36 -3.44 -12.54
N ILE A 34 -16.80 -3.09 -11.39
CA ILE A 34 -15.90 -1.95 -11.21
C ILE A 34 -14.44 -2.37 -11.08
N LEU A 35 -14.19 -3.66 -10.81
CA LEU A 35 -12.87 -4.28 -10.81
C LEU A 35 -13.04 -5.73 -11.26
N SER A 36 -12.15 -6.18 -12.15
CA SER A 36 -12.06 -7.58 -12.62
C SER A 36 -10.60 -7.91 -12.82
N ILE A 37 -10.02 -8.67 -11.91
CA ILE A 37 -8.61 -9.09 -11.92
C ILE A 37 -8.58 -10.58 -12.22
N ASP A 38 -8.07 -10.94 -13.38
CA ASP A 38 -7.93 -12.33 -13.78
C ASP A 38 -6.80 -13.00 -12.99
N SER A 39 -5.63 -12.36 -12.91
CA SER A 39 -4.51 -12.77 -12.05
C SER A 39 -3.64 -11.58 -11.70
N LEU A 40 -3.25 -11.48 -10.42
CA LEU A 40 -2.29 -10.51 -9.93
C LEU A 40 -1.56 -11.09 -8.71
N LYS A 41 -0.24 -11.13 -8.77
CA LYS A 41 0.60 -11.65 -7.69
C LYS A 41 1.62 -10.61 -7.27
N ILE A 42 1.74 -10.38 -5.97
CA ILE A 42 2.77 -9.53 -5.38
C ILE A 42 3.66 -10.43 -4.52
N GLY A 43 4.95 -10.41 -4.78
CA GLY A 43 5.94 -11.24 -4.09
C GLY A 43 6.17 -10.83 -2.64
N GLU A 44 6.76 -11.72 -1.86
CA GLU A 44 7.19 -11.42 -0.49
C GLU A 44 8.33 -10.39 -0.54
N GLY A 45 8.24 -9.31 0.26
CA GLY A 45 9.24 -8.24 0.27
C GLY A 45 9.23 -7.31 -0.97
N GLU A 46 8.33 -7.52 -1.92
CA GLU A 46 8.26 -6.75 -3.14
C GLU A 46 7.55 -5.40 -2.93
N SER A 47 8.18 -4.30 -3.37
CA SER A 47 7.54 -2.99 -3.46
C SER A 47 7.04 -2.74 -4.86
N VAL A 48 5.74 -2.41 -5.00
CA VAL A 48 5.08 -2.20 -6.30
C VAL A 48 4.32 -0.88 -6.33
N ALA A 49 4.20 -0.27 -7.51
CA ALA A 49 3.30 0.84 -7.74
C ALA A 49 2.11 0.40 -8.61
N ILE A 50 0.92 0.79 -8.20
CA ILE A 50 -0.33 0.58 -8.95
C ILE A 50 -0.77 1.95 -9.47
N ILE A 51 -0.79 2.11 -10.79
CA ILE A 51 -1.12 3.37 -11.45
C ILE A 51 -2.35 3.25 -12.34
N GLY A 52 -2.95 4.37 -12.68
CA GLY A 52 -4.06 4.43 -13.64
C GLY A 52 -4.90 5.69 -13.47
N PRO A 53 -5.75 6.01 -14.44
CA PRO A 53 -6.63 7.16 -14.38
C PRO A 53 -7.64 7.05 -13.23
N ASN A 54 -8.29 8.18 -12.92
CA ASN A 54 -9.39 8.18 -11.96
C ASN A 54 -10.51 7.24 -12.42
N GLY A 55 -11.09 6.47 -11.49
CA GLY A 55 -12.11 5.47 -11.82
C GLY A 55 -11.57 4.15 -12.40
N SER A 56 -10.26 3.96 -12.52
CA SER A 56 -9.68 2.70 -13.04
C SER A 56 -9.78 1.51 -12.07
N GLY A 57 -10.27 1.70 -10.84
CA GLY A 57 -10.42 0.63 -9.85
C GLY A 57 -9.32 0.55 -8.79
N LYS A 58 -8.37 1.49 -8.74
CA LYS A 58 -7.22 1.48 -7.79
C LYS A 58 -7.65 1.37 -6.33
N SER A 59 -8.49 2.30 -5.84
CA SER A 59 -8.96 2.27 -4.44
C SER A 59 -9.87 1.06 -4.17
N THR A 60 -10.56 0.53 -5.19
CA THR A 60 -11.29 -0.74 -5.06
C THR A 60 -10.33 -1.91 -4.85
N LEU A 61 -9.20 -1.93 -5.56
CA LEU A 61 -8.15 -2.94 -5.37
C LEU A 61 -7.51 -2.81 -3.98
N VAL A 62 -7.24 -1.59 -3.49
CA VAL A 62 -6.79 -1.37 -2.10
C VAL A 62 -7.82 -1.92 -1.12
N GLY A 63 -9.10 -1.58 -1.30
CA GLY A 63 -10.19 -2.08 -0.45
C GLY A 63 -10.32 -3.61 -0.48
N LEU A 64 -10.07 -4.23 -1.64
CA LEU A 64 -10.06 -5.68 -1.79
C LEU A 64 -8.92 -6.32 -0.99
N VAL A 65 -7.71 -5.77 -1.06
CA VAL A 65 -6.54 -6.20 -0.28
C VAL A 65 -6.77 -5.97 1.21
N ALA A 66 -7.30 -4.82 1.61
CA ALA A 66 -7.61 -4.49 3.01
C ALA A 66 -8.88 -5.18 3.55
N ARG A 67 -9.59 -5.97 2.73
CA ARG A 67 -10.88 -6.59 3.06
C ARG A 67 -11.98 -5.60 3.50
N THR A 68 -11.88 -4.35 3.11
CA THR A 68 -12.96 -3.34 3.25
C THR A 68 -13.95 -3.42 2.09
N VAL A 69 -13.53 -4.02 0.98
CA VAL A 69 -14.36 -4.35 -0.19
C VAL A 69 -14.29 -5.86 -0.41
N LEU A 70 -15.44 -6.50 -0.61
CA LEU A 70 -15.51 -7.94 -0.86
C LEU A 70 -15.73 -8.22 -2.35
N PRO A 71 -15.03 -9.21 -2.91
CA PRO A 71 -15.27 -9.68 -4.28
C PRO A 71 -16.56 -10.51 -4.33
N LEU A 72 -17.03 -10.79 -5.53
CA LEU A 72 -18.06 -11.82 -5.72
C LEU A 72 -17.56 -13.15 -5.14
N HIS A 73 -18.49 -13.84 -4.47
CA HIS A 73 -18.20 -15.15 -3.87
C HIS A 73 -17.75 -16.16 -4.93
N ARG A 74 -16.71 -16.91 -4.60
CA ARG A 74 -16.18 -18.03 -5.38
C ARG A 74 -15.89 -19.19 -4.42
N ASP A 75 -15.92 -20.44 -4.92
CA ASP A 75 -15.55 -21.62 -4.13
C ASP A 75 -14.10 -21.50 -3.62
N ASN A 76 -13.20 -21.06 -4.50
CA ASN A 76 -11.85 -20.66 -4.13
C ASN A 76 -11.83 -19.15 -3.83
N PRO A 77 -11.41 -18.72 -2.62
CA PRO A 77 -11.33 -17.32 -2.28
C PRO A 77 -10.44 -16.54 -3.28
N PRO A 78 -10.97 -15.48 -3.93
CA PRO A 78 -10.22 -14.75 -4.96
C PRO A 78 -9.00 -14.01 -4.47
N VAL A 79 -8.86 -13.79 -3.15
CA VAL A 79 -7.72 -13.09 -2.55
C VAL A 79 -7.12 -13.97 -1.48
N VAL A 80 -5.85 -14.29 -1.65
CA VAL A 80 -5.09 -15.19 -0.79
C VAL A 80 -3.82 -14.48 -0.32
N PHE A 81 -3.51 -14.55 0.96
CA PHE A 81 -2.29 -14.00 1.55
C PHE A 81 -1.37 -15.15 1.98
N ARG A 82 -0.12 -15.17 1.50
CA ARG A 82 0.88 -16.21 1.83
C ARG A 82 0.33 -17.64 1.70
N GLY A 83 -0.48 -17.88 0.68
CA GLY A 83 -1.13 -19.17 0.47
C GLY A 83 -2.31 -19.47 1.40
N GLN A 84 -2.68 -18.57 2.30
CA GLN A 84 -3.82 -18.74 3.22
C GLN A 84 -5.11 -18.18 2.63
N PRO A 85 -6.09 -19.00 2.26
CA PRO A 85 -7.32 -18.55 1.61
C PRO A 85 -8.30 -17.88 2.58
N ARG A 86 -8.21 -18.20 3.87
CA ARG A 86 -9.07 -17.64 4.92
C ARG A 86 -8.21 -17.03 6.01
N ILE A 87 -8.37 -15.74 6.20
CA ILE A 87 -7.66 -14.96 7.20
C ILE A 87 -8.61 -13.93 7.82
N THR A 88 -8.47 -13.67 9.09
CA THR A 88 -9.29 -12.71 9.84
C THR A 88 -8.91 -11.27 9.52
N LEU A 89 -9.80 -10.32 9.80
CA LEU A 89 -9.48 -8.89 9.65
C LEU A 89 -8.31 -8.45 10.55
N SER A 90 -8.15 -9.07 11.72
CA SER A 90 -7.02 -8.80 12.60
C SER A 90 -5.69 -9.23 11.98
N GLU A 91 -5.65 -10.42 11.39
CA GLU A 91 -4.47 -10.92 10.67
C GLU A 91 -4.16 -10.07 9.45
N ILE A 92 -5.16 -9.60 8.69
CA ILE A 92 -4.93 -8.69 7.57
C ILE A 92 -4.30 -7.39 8.02
N ARG A 93 -4.75 -6.79 9.13
CA ARG A 93 -4.16 -5.57 9.68
C ARG A 93 -2.71 -5.76 10.10
N SER A 94 -2.32 -6.97 10.54
CA SER A 94 -0.92 -7.31 10.82
C SER A 94 -0.10 -7.59 9.54
N LEU A 95 -0.75 -7.89 8.43
CA LEU A 95 -0.08 -8.07 7.14
C LEU A 95 0.04 -6.77 6.37
N VAL A 96 -1.02 -5.95 6.32
CA VAL A 96 -1.08 -4.73 5.50
C VAL A 96 -1.55 -3.55 6.31
N GLY A 97 -0.66 -2.59 6.56
CA GLY A 97 -0.99 -1.29 7.11
C GLY A 97 -1.40 -0.33 5.99
N VAL A 98 -2.61 0.21 6.04
CA VAL A 98 -3.11 1.15 5.01
C VAL A 98 -2.94 2.60 5.46
N VAL A 99 -2.47 3.44 4.54
CA VAL A 99 -2.39 4.90 4.68
C VAL A 99 -3.12 5.52 3.51
N SER A 100 -4.24 6.20 3.77
CA SER A 100 -5.05 6.85 2.74
C SER A 100 -5.39 8.30 3.12
N SER A 101 -5.82 9.09 2.13
CA SER A 101 -6.31 10.45 2.37
C SER A 101 -7.58 10.47 3.24
N ALA A 102 -8.48 9.51 3.08
CA ALA A 102 -9.68 9.39 3.90
C ALA A 102 -9.40 9.23 5.40
N MET A 103 -8.34 8.50 5.77
CA MET A 103 -7.94 8.35 7.18
C MET A 103 -7.54 9.67 7.82
N GLN A 104 -7.12 10.67 7.04
CA GLN A 104 -6.74 11.98 7.59
C GLN A 104 -7.95 12.75 8.09
N GLU A 105 -9.09 12.65 7.44
CA GLU A 105 -10.34 13.26 7.90
C GLU A 105 -10.80 12.64 9.23
N GLU A 106 -10.70 11.33 9.36
CA GLU A 106 -11.02 10.60 10.60
C GLU A 106 -10.10 10.96 11.76
N THR A 107 -8.84 11.35 11.47
CA THR A 107 -7.83 11.71 12.49
C THR A 107 -7.78 13.21 12.79
N SER A 108 -8.70 14.02 12.26
CA SER A 108 -8.82 15.46 12.57
C SER A 108 -9.47 15.65 13.94
N VAL A 109 -8.71 15.37 14.99
CA VAL A 109 -9.15 15.38 16.42
C VAL A 109 -8.12 16.07 17.30
N HIS A 110 -8.57 16.60 18.44
CA HIS A 110 -7.70 17.17 19.48
C HIS A 110 -7.00 16.07 20.28
N LEU A 111 -5.96 15.48 19.70
CA LEU A 111 -5.08 14.50 20.36
C LEU A 111 -3.62 14.79 20.00
N PRO A 112 -2.67 14.51 20.92
CA PRO A 112 -1.25 14.52 20.58
C PRO A 112 -0.94 13.54 19.45
N ALA A 113 -0.08 13.93 18.52
CA ALA A 113 0.35 13.05 17.42
C ALA A 113 0.90 11.71 17.94
N LEU A 114 1.58 11.72 19.09
CA LEU A 114 2.05 10.50 19.75
C LEU A 114 0.92 9.52 20.07
N ASP A 115 -0.22 10.03 20.58
CA ASP A 115 -1.35 9.18 20.95
C ASP A 115 -2.10 8.64 19.73
N ILE A 116 -2.14 9.41 18.64
CA ILE A 116 -2.61 8.93 17.33
C ILE A 116 -1.73 7.78 16.83
N VAL A 117 -0.41 7.92 16.89
CA VAL A 117 0.52 6.86 16.50
C VAL A 117 0.41 5.66 17.42
N ALA A 118 0.32 5.86 18.73
CA ALA A 118 0.19 4.79 19.72
C ALA A 118 -1.09 3.94 19.52
N GLY A 119 -2.19 4.58 19.09
CA GLY A 119 -3.41 3.87 18.71
C GLY A 119 -3.21 2.86 17.58
N GLY A 120 -2.18 3.06 16.75
CA GLY A 120 -1.83 2.13 15.67
C GLY A 120 -1.45 0.73 16.16
N VAL A 121 -0.91 0.59 17.37
CA VAL A 121 -0.56 -0.72 17.98
C VAL A 121 -1.77 -1.65 18.06
N GLU A 122 -2.94 -1.08 18.36
CA GLU A 122 -4.20 -1.85 18.46
C GLU A 122 -5.15 -1.61 17.28
N GLY A 123 -4.73 -0.82 16.28
CA GLY A 123 -5.57 -0.45 15.14
C GLY A 123 -6.71 0.52 15.48
N THR A 124 -6.58 1.30 16.58
CA THR A 124 -7.53 2.31 17.04
C THR A 124 -7.11 3.72 16.63
N LEU A 125 -8.02 4.70 16.68
CA LEU A 125 -7.73 6.08 16.34
C LEU A 125 -6.68 6.70 17.27
N GLY A 126 -6.77 6.41 18.56
CA GLY A 126 -5.85 6.82 19.60
C GLY A 126 -5.85 5.79 20.71
N LEU A 127 -5.28 6.10 21.85
CA LEU A 127 -5.29 5.22 23.02
C LEU A 127 -6.71 5.04 23.55
N ARG A 128 -7.10 3.79 23.88
CA ARG A 128 -8.42 3.53 24.44
C ARG A 128 -8.53 4.04 25.88
N PRO A 129 -9.67 4.60 26.31
CA PRO A 129 -9.83 5.19 27.65
C PRO A 129 -9.65 4.21 28.83
N ARG A 130 -9.70 2.89 28.58
CA ARG A 130 -9.61 1.85 29.61
C ARG A 130 -8.35 0.98 29.48
N MET A 131 -7.34 1.46 28.78
CA MET A 131 -6.04 0.76 28.72
C MET A 131 -5.33 0.87 30.08
N GLY A 132 -4.68 -0.21 30.49
CA GLY A 132 -3.81 -0.20 31.67
C GLY A 132 -2.58 0.68 31.43
N GLU A 133 -2.03 1.26 32.52
CA GLU A 133 -0.85 2.14 32.44
C GLU A 133 0.34 1.49 31.72
N ARG A 134 0.55 0.20 31.92
CA ARG A 134 1.63 -0.57 31.26
C ARG A 134 1.44 -0.66 29.77
N ASP A 135 0.21 -0.85 29.31
CA ASP A 135 -0.13 -0.96 27.88
C ASP A 135 -0.02 0.40 27.19
N VAL A 136 -0.46 1.46 27.87
CA VAL A 136 -0.27 2.86 27.41
C VAL A 136 1.21 3.18 27.27
N ALA A 137 2.03 2.86 28.29
CA ALA A 137 3.47 3.11 28.25
C ALA A 137 4.17 2.31 27.14
N HIS A 138 3.73 1.05 26.91
CA HIS A 138 4.23 0.23 25.81
C HIS A 138 3.87 0.84 24.46
N ALA A 139 2.59 1.18 24.21
CA ALA A 139 2.11 1.73 22.96
C ALA A 139 2.81 3.08 22.63
N ARG A 140 2.97 3.97 23.61
CA ARG A 140 3.70 5.23 23.42
C ARG A 140 5.20 5.02 23.13
N ARG A 141 5.83 4.01 23.71
CA ARG A 141 7.24 3.66 23.40
C ARG A 141 7.38 3.19 21.95
N VAL A 142 6.52 2.29 21.51
CA VAL A 142 6.47 1.83 20.10
C VAL A 142 6.24 3.02 19.18
N ALA A 143 5.27 3.89 19.51
CA ALA A 143 4.96 5.08 18.74
C ALA A 143 6.16 6.02 18.58
N ARG A 144 6.89 6.32 19.67
CA ARG A 144 8.12 7.14 19.60
C ARG A 144 9.14 6.54 18.66
N GLY A 145 9.41 5.23 18.77
CA GLY A 145 10.35 4.54 17.87
C GLY A 145 9.93 4.65 16.40
N CYS A 146 8.65 4.51 16.08
CA CYS A 146 8.14 4.69 14.71
C CYS A 146 8.31 6.15 14.24
N MET A 147 8.03 7.14 15.11
CA MET A 147 8.19 8.55 14.77
C MET A 147 9.66 8.92 14.54
N GLU A 148 10.58 8.39 15.35
CA GLU A 148 12.03 8.55 15.18
C GLU A 148 12.51 7.93 13.87
N GLN A 149 12.07 6.70 13.58
CA GLN A 149 12.44 5.99 12.34
C GLN A 149 12.16 6.81 11.08
N ILE A 150 11.03 7.51 11.02
CA ILE A 150 10.66 8.33 9.86
C ILE A 150 11.01 9.80 10.01
N GLY A 151 11.61 10.20 11.15
CA GLY A 151 12.11 11.55 11.41
C GLY A 151 11.02 12.59 11.63
N ILE A 152 10.08 12.28 12.55
CA ILE A 152 9.01 13.18 12.99
C ILE A 152 8.84 13.17 14.52
N ALA A 153 9.89 12.84 15.25
CA ALA A 153 9.83 12.78 16.71
C ALA A 153 9.43 14.13 17.35
N ASP A 154 9.78 15.24 16.70
CA ASP A 154 9.43 16.60 17.07
C ASP A 154 7.92 16.90 17.00
N PHE A 155 7.13 16.05 16.36
CA PHE A 155 5.66 16.20 16.31
C PHE A 155 4.95 15.52 17.48
N ALA A 156 5.65 14.73 18.30
CA ALA A 156 5.05 13.84 19.29
C ALA A 156 4.00 14.50 20.18
N GLU A 157 4.32 15.67 20.73
CA GLU A 157 3.46 16.40 21.67
C GLU A 157 2.55 17.44 20.96
N ARG A 158 2.63 17.57 19.63
CA ARG A 158 1.80 18.52 18.90
C ARG A 158 0.38 17.96 18.74
N ASP A 159 -0.60 18.85 18.89
CA ASP A 159 -2.00 18.53 18.59
C ASP A 159 -2.15 18.25 17.08
N MET A 160 -2.82 17.13 16.74
CA MET A 160 -3.01 16.67 15.37
C MET A 160 -3.66 17.73 14.48
N LEU A 161 -4.59 18.54 15.02
CA LEU A 161 -5.25 19.64 14.29
C LEU A 161 -4.33 20.81 13.94
N THR A 162 -3.19 20.95 14.65
CA THR A 162 -2.21 22.02 14.38
C THR A 162 -1.17 21.65 13.33
N LEU A 163 -1.20 20.41 12.86
CA LEU A 163 -0.28 19.91 11.83
C LEU A 163 -0.75 20.32 10.43
N SER A 164 0.20 20.66 9.55
CA SER A 164 -0.12 20.77 8.13
C SER A 164 -0.57 19.42 7.56
N THR A 165 -1.28 19.44 6.42
CA THR A 165 -1.74 18.22 5.75
C THR A 165 -0.61 17.21 5.51
N GLY A 166 0.57 17.68 5.08
CA GLY A 166 1.75 16.84 4.87
C GLY A 166 2.35 16.30 6.17
N GLN A 167 2.35 17.11 7.26
CA GLN A 167 2.79 16.66 8.58
C GLN A 167 1.83 15.61 9.14
N ALA A 168 0.53 15.84 9.07
CA ALA A 168 -0.50 14.89 9.48
C ALA A 168 -0.39 13.56 8.71
N ARG A 169 -0.14 13.60 7.38
CA ARG A 169 0.08 12.40 6.57
C ARG A 169 1.27 11.58 7.07
N ARG A 170 2.36 12.23 7.48
CA ARG A 170 3.52 11.54 8.05
C ARG A 170 3.21 10.91 9.41
N VAL A 171 2.37 11.53 10.24
CA VAL A 171 1.86 10.92 11.49
C VAL A 171 1.04 9.67 11.19
N LEU A 172 0.20 9.67 10.15
CA LEU A 172 -0.55 8.48 9.73
C LEU A 172 0.36 7.35 9.23
N ILE A 173 1.48 7.67 8.58
CA ILE A 173 2.49 6.67 8.20
C ILE A 173 3.12 6.05 9.46
N ALA A 174 3.51 6.86 10.44
CA ALA A 174 4.02 6.36 11.74
C ALA A 174 2.98 5.48 12.45
N ARG A 175 1.70 5.88 12.43
CA ARG A 175 0.60 5.10 13.00
C ARG A 175 0.46 3.73 12.33
N ALA A 176 0.53 3.67 11.01
CA ALA A 176 0.48 2.41 10.29
C ALA A 176 1.69 1.52 10.62
N LEU A 177 2.89 2.10 10.79
CA LEU A 177 4.09 1.38 11.21
C LEU A 177 3.98 0.83 12.64
N ALA A 178 3.31 1.55 13.55
CA ALA A 178 3.15 1.13 14.95
C ALA A 178 2.37 -0.18 15.09
N GLY A 179 1.46 -0.49 14.16
CA GLY A 179 0.80 -1.80 14.04
C GLY A 179 1.73 -2.93 13.59
N ASN A 180 3.00 -2.64 13.29
CA ASN A 180 4.02 -3.56 12.81
C ASN A 180 3.58 -4.47 11.63
N PRO A 181 2.92 -3.92 10.59
CA PRO A 181 2.46 -4.73 9.46
C PRO A 181 3.63 -5.26 8.63
N THR A 182 3.40 -6.35 7.89
CA THR A 182 4.39 -6.89 6.96
C THR A 182 4.69 -5.91 5.82
N ALA A 183 3.65 -5.27 5.27
CA ALA A 183 3.75 -4.29 4.18
C ALA A 183 2.91 -3.04 4.48
N LEU A 184 3.26 -1.90 3.87
CA LEU A 184 2.41 -0.71 3.87
C LEU A 184 1.76 -0.52 2.51
N CYS A 185 0.46 -0.21 2.52
CA CYS A 185 -0.29 0.23 1.36
C CYS A 185 -0.56 1.74 1.45
N PHE A 186 -0.03 2.51 0.50
CA PHE A 186 -0.26 3.94 0.38
C PHE A 186 -1.29 4.17 -0.73
N ASP A 187 -2.47 4.67 -0.36
CA ASP A 187 -3.52 5.03 -1.33
C ASP A 187 -3.53 6.55 -1.53
N GLU A 188 -2.99 6.97 -2.66
CA GLU A 188 -2.83 8.37 -3.09
C GLU A 188 -2.19 9.27 -2.00
N PRO A 189 -0.98 8.93 -1.54
CA PRO A 189 -0.39 9.55 -0.36
C PRO A 189 -0.04 11.03 -0.52
N CYS A 190 0.16 11.50 -1.75
CA CYS A 190 0.54 12.88 -2.05
C CYS A 190 -0.62 13.76 -2.54
N THR A 191 -1.82 13.21 -2.70
CA THR A 191 -2.99 13.97 -3.16
C THR A 191 -3.37 15.05 -2.16
N GLY A 192 -3.55 16.28 -2.66
CA GLY A 192 -3.91 17.46 -1.87
C GLY A 192 -2.76 18.08 -1.05
N LEU A 193 -1.51 17.65 -1.28
CA LEU A 193 -0.33 18.22 -0.64
C LEU A 193 0.33 19.29 -1.52
N ASP A 194 0.96 20.27 -0.87
CA ASP A 194 1.87 21.21 -1.49
C ASP A 194 3.21 20.52 -1.86
N PRO A 195 4.09 21.16 -2.65
CA PRO A 195 5.36 20.56 -3.04
C PRO A 195 6.26 20.15 -1.87
N GLU A 196 6.24 20.88 -0.75
CA GLU A 196 7.00 20.55 0.45
C GLU A 196 6.44 19.29 1.11
N GLY A 197 5.13 19.21 1.29
CA GLY A 197 4.44 18.03 1.83
C GLY A 197 4.68 16.79 0.99
N MET A 198 4.57 16.90 -0.35
CA MET A 198 4.88 15.81 -1.28
C MET A 198 6.33 15.31 -1.11
N HIS A 199 7.30 16.25 -1.03
CA HIS A 199 8.71 15.91 -0.84
C HIS A 199 8.92 15.07 0.43
N TYR A 200 8.37 15.51 1.56
CA TYR A 200 8.55 14.80 2.83
C TYR A 200 7.81 13.47 2.87
N VAL A 201 6.63 13.35 2.28
CA VAL A 201 5.89 12.07 2.19
C VAL A 201 6.67 11.08 1.34
N ARG A 202 7.14 11.46 0.14
CA ARG A 202 7.99 10.62 -0.72
C ARG A 202 9.28 10.20 -0.02
N ARG A 203 9.94 11.12 0.68
CA ARG A 203 11.12 10.82 1.48
C ARG A 203 10.82 9.81 2.60
N THR A 204 9.65 9.91 3.23
CA THR A 204 9.21 8.98 4.27
C THR A 204 8.96 7.58 3.68
N MET A 205 8.28 7.46 2.53
CA MET A 205 8.10 6.19 1.83
C MET A 205 9.45 5.52 1.52
N ARG A 206 10.43 6.29 1.03
CA ARG A 206 11.81 5.77 0.79
C ARG A 206 12.43 5.21 2.05
N ARG A 207 12.34 5.92 3.19
CA ARG A 207 12.87 5.44 4.48
C ARG A 207 12.20 4.13 4.91
N VAL A 208 10.89 4.00 4.70
CA VAL A 208 10.14 2.77 4.99
C VAL A 208 10.66 1.59 4.17
N ILE A 209 10.84 1.78 2.85
CA ILE A 209 11.35 0.71 1.97
C ILE A 209 12.80 0.38 2.32
N GLN A 210 13.64 1.38 2.55
CA GLN A 210 15.06 1.20 2.91
C GLN A 210 15.24 0.52 4.27
N ALA A 211 14.27 0.65 5.18
CA ALA A 211 14.21 -0.10 6.43
C ALA A 211 13.70 -1.56 6.26
N GLY A 212 13.55 -2.03 5.02
CA GLY A 212 13.15 -3.40 4.69
C GLY A 212 11.65 -3.68 4.71
N ARG A 213 10.80 -2.63 4.80
CA ARG A 213 9.35 -2.81 4.77
C ARG A 213 8.81 -2.54 3.36
N PRO A 214 8.23 -3.54 2.68
CA PRO A 214 7.71 -3.39 1.34
C PRO A 214 6.50 -2.45 1.30
N VAL A 215 6.32 -1.80 0.15
CA VAL A 215 5.27 -0.82 -0.08
C VAL A 215 4.45 -1.18 -1.31
N VAL A 216 3.13 -1.15 -1.17
CA VAL A 216 2.18 -1.11 -2.28
C VAL A 216 1.72 0.35 -2.42
N LEU A 217 2.26 1.05 -3.40
CA LEU A 217 1.89 2.44 -3.69
C LEU A 217 0.75 2.45 -4.71
N VAL A 218 -0.33 3.15 -4.41
CA VAL A 218 -1.41 3.42 -5.35
C VAL A 218 -1.44 4.91 -5.63
N THR A 219 -1.30 5.31 -6.89
CA THR A 219 -1.25 6.71 -7.29
C THR A 219 -1.68 6.92 -8.74
N HIS A 220 -1.99 8.14 -9.10
CA HIS A 220 -2.14 8.60 -10.49
C HIS A 220 -1.00 9.54 -10.91
N TYR A 221 -0.05 9.83 -10.00
CA TYR A 221 1.13 10.65 -10.27
C TYR A 221 2.39 9.77 -10.40
N LEU A 222 3.09 9.82 -11.53
CA LEU A 222 4.33 9.10 -11.71
C LEU A 222 5.44 9.58 -10.76
N ASP A 223 5.41 10.87 -10.40
CA ASP A 223 6.35 11.48 -9.45
C ASP A 223 6.32 10.84 -8.05
N ASP A 224 5.25 10.15 -7.69
CA ASP A 224 5.15 9.45 -6.41
C ASP A 224 5.91 8.12 -6.40
N ILE A 225 6.22 7.58 -7.59
CA ILE A 225 6.94 6.31 -7.73
C ILE A 225 8.42 6.55 -7.39
N VAL A 226 8.75 6.23 -6.14
CA VAL A 226 10.12 6.41 -5.63
C VAL A 226 11.09 5.42 -6.29
N PRO A 227 12.41 5.74 -6.36
CA PRO A 227 13.39 4.90 -7.06
C PRO A 227 13.48 3.46 -6.58
N GLU A 228 13.14 3.21 -5.32
CA GLU A 228 13.15 1.88 -4.69
C GLU A 228 12.05 0.95 -5.22
N VAL A 229 10.94 1.48 -5.73
CA VAL A 229 9.89 0.70 -6.40
C VAL A 229 10.38 0.30 -7.79
N LYS A 230 10.34 -1.01 -8.09
CA LYS A 230 10.89 -1.57 -9.35
C LYS A 230 9.83 -2.07 -10.31
N ARG A 231 8.63 -2.39 -9.84
CA ARG A 231 7.52 -2.92 -10.63
C ARG A 231 6.33 -1.98 -10.61
N VAL A 232 5.70 -1.84 -11.76
CA VAL A 232 4.51 -1.02 -11.95
C VAL A 232 3.39 -1.87 -12.54
N ILE A 233 2.22 -1.77 -11.94
CA ILE A 233 0.97 -2.39 -12.38
C ILE A 233 0.05 -1.25 -12.83
N ALA A 234 -0.28 -1.21 -14.11
CA ALA A 234 -1.20 -0.23 -14.65
C ALA A 234 -2.63 -0.79 -14.68
N LEU A 235 -3.59 -0.04 -14.15
CA LEU A 235 -5.02 -0.38 -14.18
C LEU A 235 -5.77 0.54 -15.12
N LYS A 236 -6.63 -0.04 -15.99
CA LYS A 236 -7.53 0.67 -16.87
C LYS A 236 -8.89 -0.03 -16.91
N GLY A 237 -9.98 0.72 -16.72
CA GLY A 237 -11.34 0.16 -16.79
C GLY A 237 -11.60 -1.03 -15.85
N GLY A 238 -11.00 -1.03 -14.67
CA GLY A 238 -11.13 -2.09 -13.68
C GLY A 238 -10.33 -3.37 -13.98
N ARG A 239 -9.37 -3.32 -14.90
CA ARG A 239 -8.54 -4.47 -15.30
C ARG A 239 -7.07 -4.13 -15.23
N VAL A 240 -6.21 -5.14 -15.10
CA VAL A 240 -4.77 -4.97 -15.31
C VAL A 240 -4.54 -4.69 -16.80
N PHE A 241 -4.01 -3.51 -17.09
CA PHE A 241 -3.68 -3.05 -18.43
C PHE A 241 -2.26 -3.43 -18.84
N ALA A 242 -1.32 -3.27 -17.89
CA ALA A 242 0.08 -3.66 -18.05
C ALA A 242 0.69 -3.95 -16.67
N ASP A 243 1.69 -4.83 -16.62
CA ASP A 243 2.39 -5.25 -15.40
C ASP A 243 3.82 -5.63 -15.75
N GLY A 244 4.80 -5.06 -15.08
CA GLY A 244 6.21 -5.34 -15.34
C GLY A 244 7.18 -4.36 -14.70
N PRO A 245 8.48 -4.44 -15.08
CA PRO A 245 9.50 -3.49 -14.65
C PRO A 245 9.09 -2.05 -14.97
N LYS A 246 9.34 -1.13 -14.04
CA LYS A 246 8.88 0.26 -14.19
C LYS A 246 9.42 0.94 -15.45
N GLU A 247 10.64 0.60 -15.86
CA GLU A 247 11.29 1.13 -17.05
C GLU A 247 10.58 0.70 -18.36
N GLU A 248 9.94 -0.47 -18.35
CA GLU A 248 9.18 -0.99 -19.48
C GLU A 248 7.74 -0.46 -19.51
N ILE A 249 7.17 -0.21 -18.33
CA ILE A 249 5.78 0.26 -18.20
C ILE A 249 5.69 1.77 -18.36
N LEU A 250 6.62 2.54 -17.75
CA LEU A 250 6.58 3.99 -17.76
C LEU A 250 7.19 4.57 -19.05
N THR A 251 6.52 4.34 -20.16
CA THR A 251 6.90 4.81 -21.51
C THR A 251 5.82 5.71 -22.09
N ASP A 252 6.20 6.62 -22.98
CA ASP A 252 5.27 7.53 -23.67
C ASP A 252 4.10 6.77 -24.27
N ARG A 253 4.38 5.65 -24.96
CA ARG A 253 3.37 4.83 -25.62
C ARG A 253 2.37 4.22 -24.65
N LEU A 254 2.85 3.55 -23.59
CA LEU A 254 1.95 2.89 -22.63
C LEU A 254 1.20 3.92 -21.78
N MET A 255 1.84 5.02 -21.38
CA MET A 255 1.18 6.06 -20.60
C MET A 255 0.15 6.82 -21.43
N SER A 256 0.45 7.12 -22.72
CA SER A 256 -0.56 7.71 -23.61
C SER A 256 -1.77 6.78 -23.80
N ALA A 257 -1.54 5.47 -23.96
CA ALA A 257 -2.62 4.49 -24.06
C ALA A 257 -3.38 4.28 -22.74
N LEU A 258 -2.70 4.40 -21.59
CA LEU A 258 -3.32 4.28 -20.26
C LEU A 258 -4.27 5.44 -19.98
N PHE A 259 -3.84 6.68 -20.26
CA PHE A 259 -4.57 7.91 -19.93
C PHE A 259 -5.47 8.42 -21.07
N ASP A 260 -5.46 7.78 -22.24
CA ASP A 260 -6.22 8.17 -23.45
C ASP A 260 -5.91 9.59 -23.94
N LEU A 261 -4.65 10.02 -23.77
CA LEU A 261 -4.16 11.32 -24.24
C LEU A 261 -2.66 11.23 -24.56
N PRO A 262 -2.13 12.06 -25.50
CA PRO A 262 -0.71 12.08 -25.77
C PRO A 262 0.05 12.65 -24.57
N VAL A 263 0.96 11.83 -24.00
CA VAL A 263 1.84 12.22 -22.90
C VAL A 263 3.27 11.83 -23.21
N LEU A 264 4.21 12.61 -22.69
CA LEU A 264 5.61 12.28 -22.64
C LEU A 264 6.00 11.92 -21.22
N VAL A 265 6.85 10.92 -21.07
CA VAL A 265 7.40 10.49 -19.79
C VAL A 265 8.81 11.03 -19.66
N ALA A 266 9.00 11.99 -18.77
CA ALA A 266 10.33 12.46 -18.41
C ALA A 266 10.90 11.57 -17.30
N SER A 267 12.19 11.20 -17.43
CA SER A 267 12.90 10.43 -16.40
C SER A 267 14.18 11.14 -16.02
N THR A 268 14.38 11.36 -14.72
CA THR A 268 15.59 11.97 -14.17
C THR A 268 15.98 11.25 -12.87
N GLN A 269 17.17 10.64 -12.85
CA GLN A 269 17.69 9.93 -11.68
C GLN A 269 16.69 8.85 -11.10
N GLY A 270 16.02 8.12 -11.99
CA GLY A 270 15.06 7.08 -11.62
C GLY A 270 13.72 7.61 -11.08
N ARG A 271 13.46 8.92 -11.22
CA ARG A 271 12.16 9.55 -11.01
C ARG A 271 11.47 9.76 -12.34
N TYR A 272 10.17 9.60 -12.37
CA TYR A 272 9.36 9.71 -13.56
C TYR A 272 8.30 10.80 -13.36
N SER A 273 8.01 11.55 -14.42
CA SER A 273 6.92 12.52 -14.45
C SER A 273 6.20 12.48 -15.79
N LEU A 274 4.93 12.88 -15.80
CA LEU A 274 4.15 13.05 -17.02
C LEU A 274 4.19 14.51 -17.47
N VAL A 275 4.46 14.70 -18.76
CA VAL A 275 4.38 16.00 -19.44
C VAL A 275 3.30 15.90 -20.50
N THR A 276 2.29 16.77 -20.44
CA THR A 276 1.22 16.87 -21.44
C THR A 276 1.47 18.07 -22.33
N ALA A 277 1.27 17.91 -23.66
CA ALA A 277 1.19 19.04 -24.60
C ALA A 277 -0.27 19.47 -24.73
N TYR A 278 -0.51 20.77 -24.81
CA TYR A 278 -1.82 21.37 -25.07
C TYR A 278 -1.96 21.74 -26.53
#